data_94fe67719ad000b87bbca0f5d0c5561d
#
_entry.id   94fe67719ad000b87bbca0f5d0c5561d
#
_cell.length_a   1.000
_cell.length_b   1.000
_cell.length_c   1.000
_cell.angle_alpha   90.00
_cell.angle_beta   90.00
_cell.angle_gamma   90.00
#
_symmetry.space_group_name_H-M   'P 1'
#
loop_
_entity.id
_entity.type
_entity.pdbx_description
1 polymer ?
#
loop_
_entity_poly.entity_id
_entity_poly.type
_entity_poly.pdbx_seq_one_letter_code
_entity_poly.pdbx_strand_id
1 'polypeptide(L)'
;MPSKVYFTRNIAPESVLKLYEACGLELSGNVAVKLHSGEKGNQNFLSPEFWRPMIEHVHGTVVECNTAYPGSRNTTAAHWQTMRDHGWSDAFTVDIMDEEAPDLQLLIPNGKVIQKNCVGKHLTESGSPSSCAQYRHVRHICSLHRSGHHS
;
A
#
# COMPACT_ATOMS: atom_id res chain seq x y z
N MET A 1 -28.20 7.20 -4.06
CA MET A 1 -28.32 6.06 -3.14
C MET A 1 -27.23 6.18 -2.09
N PRO A 2 -27.47 5.88 -0.82
CA PRO A 2 -26.42 5.87 0.19
C PRO A 2 -25.39 4.78 -0.11
N SER A 3 -24.10 5.08 0.11
CA SER A 3 -23.02 4.10 -0.06
C SER A 3 -23.09 3.04 1.05
N LYS A 4 -22.88 1.78 0.67
CA LYS A 4 -22.76 0.69 1.65
C LYS A 4 -21.40 0.76 2.35
N VAL A 5 -21.41 0.61 3.67
CA VAL A 5 -20.20 0.53 4.50
C VAL A 5 -20.21 -0.80 5.22
N TYR A 6 -19.10 -1.54 5.11
CA TYR A 6 -18.90 -2.80 5.81
C TYR A 6 -17.99 -2.58 7.02
N PHE A 7 -18.33 -3.16 8.14
CA PHE A 7 -17.62 -2.97 9.40
C PHE A 7 -17.54 -4.25 10.21
N THR A 8 -16.40 -4.47 10.85
CA THR A 8 -16.24 -5.54 11.86
C THR A 8 -15.60 -4.99 13.12
N ARG A 9 -15.96 -5.53 14.27
CA ARG A 9 -15.30 -5.26 15.56
C ARG A 9 -14.21 -6.29 15.86
N ASN A 10 -14.20 -7.38 15.10
CA ASN A 10 -13.17 -8.41 15.25
C ASN A 10 -11.95 -8.06 14.40
N ILE A 11 -10.85 -7.72 15.06
CA ILE A 11 -9.56 -7.45 14.40
C ILE A 11 -8.81 -8.78 14.28
N ALA A 12 -9.12 -9.51 13.21
CA ALA A 12 -8.48 -10.78 12.88
C ALA A 12 -8.22 -10.84 11.37
N PRO A 13 -7.18 -11.57 10.91
CA PRO A 13 -6.86 -11.73 9.49
C PRO A 13 -8.06 -12.13 8.63
N GLU A 14 -8.81 -13.12 9.08
CA GLU A 14 -9.99 -13.65 8.36
C GLU A 14 -11.15 -12.64 8.30
N SER A 15 -11.22 -11.75 9.29
CA SER A 15 -12.24 -10.70 9.31
C SER A 15 -11.99 -9.63 8.26
N VAL A 16 -10.73 -9.30 8.00
CA VAL A 16 -10.34 -8.37 6.93
C VAL A 16 -10.67 -8.99 5.57
N LEU A 17 -10.33 -10.25 5.37
CA LEU A 17 -10.67 -10.97 4.13
C LEU A 17 -12.19 -11.01 3.90
N LYS A 18 -12.98 -11.34 4.91
CA LYS A 18 -14.46 -11.34 4.82
C LYS A 18 -15.02 -9.96 4.48
N LEU A 19 -14.44 -8.88 5.00
CA LEU A 19 -14.85 -7.53 4.64
C LEU A 19 -14.57 -7.23 3.16
N TYR A 20 -13.43 -7.65 2.66
CA TYR A 20 -13.08 -7.50 1.25
C TYR A 20 -14.05 -8.28 0.36
N GLU A 21 -14.30 -9.56 0.66
CA GLU A 21 -15.25 -10.41 -0.07
C GLU A 21 -16.67 -9.80 -0.07
N ALA A 22 -17.12 -9.25 1.07
CA ALA A 22 -18.42 -8.59 1.18
C ALA A 22 -18.54 -7.34 0.29
N CYS A 23 -17.42 -6.70 -0.07
CA CYS A 23 -17.41 -5.59 -1.02
C CYS A 23 -17.70 -6.03 -2.46
N GLY A 24 -17.60 -7.33 -2.76
CA GLY A 24 -17.83 -7.88 -4.11
C GLY A 24 -16.90 -7.30 -5.16
N LEU A 25 -15.65 -6.99 -4.79
CA LEU A 25 -14.64 -6.45 -5.69
C LEU A 25 -13.86 -7.59 -6.33
N GLU A 26 -13.88 -7.64 -7.66
CA GLU A 26 -13.01 -8.53 -8.43
C GLU A 26 -11.81 -7.73 -8.92
N LEU A 27 -10.61 -8.15 -8.53
CA LEU A 27 -9.36 -7.57 -8.98
C LEU A 27 -8.71 -8.51 -9.98
N SER A 28 -8.11 -7.96 -11.03
CA SER A 28 -7.43 -8.73 -12.06
C SER A 28 -6.13 -8.06 -12.50
N GLY A 29 -5.17 -8.85 -12.95
CA GLY A 29 -3.83 -8.38 -13.34
C GLY A 29 -2.95 -8.16 -12.12
N ASN A 30 -1.94 -7.30 -12.22
CA ASN A 30 -1.05 -6.99 -11.10
C ASN A 30 -1.78 -6.16 -10.06
N VAL A 31 -1.92 -6.68 -8.85
CA VAL A 31 -2.60 -6.02 -7.74
C VAL A 31 -1.58 -5.46 -6.77
N ALA A 32 -1.61 -4.15 -6.56
CA ALA A 32 -0.82 -3.48 -5.52
C ALA A 32 -1.61 -3.42 -4.21
N VAL A 33 -1.02 -3.94 -3.15
CA VAL A 33 -1.56 -3.85 -1.79
C VAL A 33 -0.75 -2.81 -1.03
N LYS A 34 -1.28 -1.58 -0.94
CA LYS A 34 -0.67 -0.50 -0.18
C LYS A 34 -1.04 -0.63 1.30
N LEU A 35 -0.04 -0.74 2.13
CA LEU A 35 -0.19 -0.86 3.58
C LEU A 35 0.87 -0.01 4.29
N HIS A 36 0.86 -0.03 5.62
CA HIS A 36 1.89 0.60 6.46
C HIS A 36 2.79 -0.50 7.03
N SER A 37 4.04 -0.52 6.58
CA SER A 37 5.03 -1.55 6.96
C SER A 37 5.61 -1.39 8.37
N GLY A 38 5.34 -0.28 9.05
CA GLY A 38 5.88 0.07 10.36
C GLY A 38 7.14 0.95 10.27
N GLU A 39 7.42 1.68 11.36
CA GLU A 39 8.69 2.38 11.55
C GLU A 39 9.60 1.56 12.45
N LYS A 40 10.92 1.70 12.31
CA LYS A 40 11.89 1.01 13.16
C LYS A 40 11.59 1.25 14.65
N GLY A 41 11.47 0.16 15.41
CA GLY A 41 11.15 0.18 16.83
C GLY A 41 9.67 0.40 17.16
N ASN A 42 8.80 0.64 16.18
CA ASN A 42 7.36 0.70 16.39
C ASN A 42 6.77 -0.72 16.30
N GLN A 43 6.08 -1.15 17.33
CA GLN A 43 5.41 -2.45 17.41
C GLN A 43 3.90 -2.37 17.11
N ASN A 44 3.38 -1.21 16.76
CA ASN A 44 1.95 -0.98 16.57
C ASN A 44 1.48 -1.09 15.11
N PHE A 45 2.31 -1.63 14.22
CA PHE A 45 1.90 -1.97 12.87
C PHE A 45 1.30 -3.39 12.83
N LEU A 46 0.46 -3.66 11.86
CA LEU A 46 -0.07 -5.00 11.64
C LEU A 46 0.98 -5.85 10.92
N SER A 47 1.29 -7.02 11.46
CA SER A 47 2.35 -7.89 10.96
C SER A 47 2.06 -8.47 9.56
N PRO A 48 3.08 -8.96 8.84
CA PRO A 48 2.88 -9.70 7.60
C PRO A 48 1.87 -10.83 7.72
N GLU A 49 1.90 -11.60 8.82
CA GLU A 49 0.98 -12.72 9.06
C GLU A 49 -0.47 -12.26 9.18
N PHE A 50 -0.70 -11.07 9.74
CA PHE A 50 -2.05 -10.52 9.80
C PHE A 50 -2.64 -10.26 8.40
N TRP A 51 -1.81 -9.80 7.48
CA TRP A 51 -2.23 -9.47 6.12
C TRP A 51 -2.20 -10.65 5.15
N ARG A 52 -1.56 -11.76 5.54
CA ARG A 52 -1.33 -12.93 4.68
C ARG A 52 -2.60 -13.42 3.96
N PRO A 53 -3.73 -13.70 4.64
CA PRO A 53 -4.92 -14.21 3.94
C PRO A 53 -5.43 -13.26 2.86
N MET A 54 -5.32 -11.95 3.11
CA MET A 54 -5.78 -10.94 2.17
C MET A 54 -4.84 -10.81 0.97
N ILE A 55 -3.52 -10.74 1.21
CA ILE A 55 -2.50 -10.58 0.15
C ILE A 55 -2.48 -11.81 -0.75
N GLU A 56 -2.54 -13.00 -0.18
CA GLU A 56 -2.60 -14.26 -0.92
C GLU A 56 -3.90 -14.38 -1.73
N HIS A 57 -5.04 -14.00 -1.16
CA HIS A 57 -6.33 -14.04 -1.85
C HIS A 57 -6.35 -13.18 -3.13
N VAL A 58 -5.74 -12.00 -3.09
CA VAL A 58 -5.70 -11.10 -4.26
C VAL A 58 -4.45 -11.29 -5.13
N HIS A 59 -3.57 -12.24 -4.78
CA HIS A 59 -2.26 -12.43 -5.43
C HIS A 59 -1.49 -11.11 -5.55
N GLY A 60 -1.47 -10.35 -4.45
CA GLY A 60 -1.00 -8.97 -4.43
C GLY A 60 0.50 -8.83 -4.19
N THR A 61 1.08 -7.76 -4.71
CA THR A 61 2.40 -7.25 -4.33
C THR A 61 2.24 -6.18 -3.27
N VAL A 62 3.00 -6.29 -2.17
CA VAL A 62 3.05 -5.25 -1.14
C VAL A 62 3.78 -4.05 -1.70
N VAL A 63 3.14 -2.88 -1.68
CA VAL A 63 3.74 -1.65 -2.20
C VAL A 63 3.83 -0.57 -1.14
N GLU A 64 4.94 0.15 -1.13
CA GLU A 64 5.19 1.33 -0.30
C GLU A 64 5.89 2.43 -1.10
N CYS A 65 6.01 3.61 -0.51
CA CYS A 65 6.89 4.68 -0.97
C CYS A 65 7.75 5.17 0.18
N ASN A 66 8.91 5.74 -0.14
CA ASN A 66 9.75 6.42 0.83
C ASN A 66 8.98 7.56 1.50
N THR A 67 9.27 7.83 2.77
CA THR A 67 8.61 8.94 3.49
C THR A 67 9.31 10.25 3.22
N ALA A 68 8.54 11.33 3.08
CA ALA A 68 9.07 12.68 2.89
C ALA A 68 9.59 13.30 4.21
N TYR A 69 9.29 12.68 5.35
CA TYR A 69 9.76 13.13 6.67
C TYR A 69 10.93 12.25 7.15
N PRO A 70 11.80 12.77 8.05
CA PRO A 70 12.90 11.98 8.61
C PRO A 70 12.38 10.74 9.37
N GLY A 71 12.99 9.59 9.12
CA GLY A 71 12.60 8.31 9.75
C GLY A 71 13.34 7.14 9.13
N SER A 72 12.97 5.93 9.51
CA SER A 72 13.61 4.70 9.03
C SER A 72 13.23 4.33 7.59
N ARG A 73 12.35 5.09 6.96
CA ARG A 73 11.86 4.85 5.60
C ARG A 73 12.02 6.05 4.67
N ASN A 74 12.88 7.01 5.03
CA ASN A 74 13.09 8.21 4.21
C ASN A 74 14.14 8.05 3.13
N THR A 75 14.84 6.94 3.08
CA THR A 75 15.74 6.55 1.99
C THR A 75 15.45 5.12 1.59
N THR A 76 15.60 4.79 0.32
CA THR A 76 15.35 3.44 -0.20
C THR A 76 16.11 2.36 0.55
N ALA A 77 17.41 2.58 0.84
CA ALA A 77 18.23 1.62 1.57
C ALA A 77 17.70 1.35 3.00
N ALA A 78 17.34 2.43 3.73
CA ALA A 78 16.79 2.31 5.09
C ALA A 78 15.39 1.70 5.08
N HIS A 79 14.59 2.01 4.07
CA HIS A 79 13.26 1.45 3.89
C HIS A 79 13.32 -0.07 3.63
N TRP A 80 14.18 -0.52 2.71
CA TRP A 80 14.42 -1.94 2.50
C TRP A 80 14.91 -2.66 3.76
N GLN A 81 15.76 -1.99 4.56
CA GLN A 81 16.16 -2.55 5.85
C GLN A 81 14.97 -2.71 6.80
N THR A 82 14.09 -1.71 6.87
CA THR A 82 12.86 -1.78 7.68
C THR A 82 11.92 -2.89 7.19
N MET A 83 11.80 -3.08 5.87
CA MET A 83 11.00 -4.18 5.30
C MET A 83 11.54 -5.56 5.71
N ARG A 84 12.86 -5.73 5.73
CA ARG A 84 13.50 -6.98 6.21
C ARG A 84 13.31 -7.17 7.71
N ASP A 85 13.62 -6.14 8.51
CA ASP A 85 13.53 -6.20 9.98
C ASP A 85 12.12 -6.55 10.47
N HIS A 86 11.10 -6.15 9.71
CA HIS A 86 9.69 -6.42 10.01
C HIS A 86 9.13 -7.67 9.29
N GLY A 87 9.97 -8.42 8.56
CA GLY A 87 9.60 -9.68 7.92
C GLY A 87 8.75 -9.54 6.65
N TRP A 88 8.60 -8.34 6.10
CA TRP A 88 7.78 -8.12 4.90
C TRP A 88 8.38 -8.77 3.66
N SER A 89 9.69 -8.55 3.43
CA SER A 89 10.40 -9.08 2.26
C SER A 89 10.59 -10.60 2.30
N ASP A 90 10.52 -11.20 3.48
CA ASP A 90 10.58 -12.66 3.64
C ASP A 90 9.21 -13.31 3.41
N ALA A 91 8.15 -12.57 3.68
CA ALA A 91 6.78 -13.05 3.60
C ALA A 91 6.14 -12.87 2.22
N PHE A 92 6.49 -11.80 1.50
CA PHE A 92 5.81 -11.37 0.27
C PHE A 92 6.76 -10.73 -0.73
N THR A 93 6.32 -10.65 -1.98
CA THR A 93 6.91 -9.73 -2.95
C THR A 93 6.62 -8.29 -2.51
N VAL A 94 7.66 -7.48 -2.39
CA VAL A 94 7.61 -6.08 -1.97
C VAL A 94 8.15 -5.20 -3.09
N ASP A 95 7.53 -4.04 -3.28
CA ASP A 95 7.98 -3.01 -4.21
C ASP A 95 7.94 -1.63 -3.54
N ILE A 96 9.09 -0.96 -3.45
CA ILE A 96 9.20 0.44 -3.06
C ILE A 96 9.11 1.27 -4.34
N MET A 97 7.89 1.73 -4.64
CA MET A 97 7.52 2.26 -5.95
C MET A 97 8.33 3.47 -6.42
N ASP A 98 8.99 4.18 -5.51
CA ASP A 98 9.84 5.36 -5.75
C ASP A 98 11.33 5.08 -5.46
N GLU A 99 11.76 3.81 -5.51
CA GLU A 99 13.16 3.46 -5.26
C GLU A 99 14.11 3.96 -6.36
N GLU A 100 13.60 4.17 -7.57
CA GLU A 100 14.33 4.73 -8.70
C GLU A 100 13.88 6.16 -9.02
N ALA A 101 14.82 7.08 -9.06
CA ALA A 101 14.58 8.44 -9.52
C ALA A 101 14.73 8.55 -11.06
N PRO A 102 14.06 9.53 -11.71
CA PRO A 102 13.11 10.49 -11.11
C PRO A 102 11.70 9.93 -10.96
N ASP A 103 10.94 10.49 -10.02
CA ASP A 103 9.51 10.24 -9.93
C ASP A 103 8.76 10.64 -11.19
N LEU A 104 7.67 9.95 -11.45
CA LEU A 104 6.79 10.26 -12.56
C LEU A 104 5.85 11.42 -12.21
N GLN A 105 5.81 12.44 -13.07
CA GLN A 105 4.85 13.54 -12.93
C GLN A 105 3.59 13.26 -13.73
N LEU A 106 2.48 13.08 -13.04
CA LEU A 106 1.17 12.91 -13.64
C LEU A 106 0.40 14.24 -13.64
N LEU A 107 -0.17 14.61 -14.79
CA LEU A 107 -1.08 15.74 -14.89
C LEU A 107 -2.43 15.36 -14.25
N ILE A 108 -2.98 16.27 -13.45
CA ILE A 108 -4.33 16.12 -12.88
C ILE A 108 -5.30 16.88 -13.79
N PRO A 109 -6.14 16.17 -14.56
CA PRO A 109 -7.12 16.81 -15.43
C PRO A 109 -8.06 17.70 -14.62
N ASN A 110 -8.19 18.98 -15.03
CA ASN A 110 -9.03 19.98 -14.37
C ASN A 110 -8.66 20.27 -12.90
N GLY A 111 -7.41 20.01 -12.50
CA GLY A 111 -6.92 20.33 -11.17
C GLY A 111 -7.01 21.82 -10.86
N LYS A 112 -7.77 22.20 -9.83
CA LYS A 112 -7.97 23.61 -9.45
C LYS A 112 -6.84 24.17 -8.60
N VAL A 113 -6.24 23.34 -7.75
CA VAL A 113 -5.17 23.72 -6.81
C VAL A 113 -3.88 22.99 -7.17
N ILE A 114 -3.95 21.67 -7.30
CA ILE A 114 -2.82 20.83 -7.69
C ILE A 114 -3.02 20.41 -9.14
N GLN A 115 -2.10 20.79 -10.01
CA GLN A 115 -2.15 20.49 -11.44
C GLN A 115 -1.29 19.31 -11.84
N LYS A 116 -0.30 18.95 -11.01
CA LYS A 116 0.61 17.83 -11.19
C LYS A 116 0.75 17.06 -9.88
N ASN A 117 0.90 15.75 -9.97
CA ASN A 117 1.23 14.89 -8.84
C ASN A 117 2.46 14.06 -9.18
N CYS A 118 3.39 13.94 -8.23
CA CYS A 118 4.52 13.03 -8.34
C CYS A 118 4.14 11.68 -7.76
N VAL A 119 4.42 10.63 -8.50
CA VAL A 119 4.20 9.24 -8.08
C VAL A 119 5.46 8.44 -8.31
N GLY A 120 5.67 7.40 -7.52
CA GLY A 120 6.78 6.49 -7.72
C GLY A 120 6.76 5.90 -9.13
N LYS A 121 7.94 5.76 -9.73
CA LYS A 121 8.11 5.33 -11.12
C LYS A 121 7.44 3.99 -11.39
N HIS A 122 7.55 3.04 -10.45
CA HIS A 122 6.98 1.71 -10.60
C HIS A 122 5.43 1.67 -10.62
N LEU A 123 4.76 2.74 -10.21
CA LEU A 123 3.31 2.81 -10.31
C LEU A 123 2.81 2.72 -11.76
N THR A 124 3.62 3.14 -12.71
CA THR A 124 3.23 3.26 -14.12
C THR A 124 4.15 2.52 -15.08
N GLU A 125 5.19 1.84 -14.60
CA GLU A 125 6.14 1.19 -15.49
C GLU A 125 5.58 -0.03 -16.21
N SER A 126 5.36 0.23 -17.47
CA SER A 126 5.71 -0.63 -18.58
C SER A 126 5.82 0.26 -19.82
N GLY A 127 7.01 0.46 -20.26
CA GLY A 127 7.59 1.15 -21.41
C GLY A 127 6.79 1.50 -22.66
N SER A 128 5.50 1.72 -22.59
CA SER A 128 4.67 2.19 -23.72
C SER A 128 3.47 2.99 -23.21
N PRO A 129 3.11 4.11 -23.85
CA PRO A 129 1.89 4.88 -23.51
C PRO A 129 0.59 4.07 -23.60
N SER A 130 0.62 2.91 -24.22
CA SER A 130 -0.50 1.98 -24.38
C SER A 130 -0.41 0.73 -23.51
N SER A 131 0.69 0.50 -22.80
CA SER A 131 0.84 -0.63 -21.91
C SER A 131 0.37 -0.25 -20.53
N CYS A 132 -0.60 -1.00 -20.04
CA CYS A 132 -1.22 -0.87 -18.74
C CYS A 132 -0.20 -0.57 -17.61
N ALA A 133 -0.58 0.31 -16.71
CA ALA A 133 0.11 0.50 -15.43
C ALA A 133 0.57 -0.85 -14.87
N GLN A 134 1.77 -0.91 -14.31
CA GLN A 134 2.30 -2.13 -13.67
C GLN A 134 1.29 -2.69 -12.68
N TYR A 135 0.55 -1.79 -12.00
CA TYR A 135 -0.54 -2.14 -11.11
C TYR A 135 -1.86 -1.60 -11.64
N ARG A 136 -2.77 -2.49 -12.05
CA ARG A 136 -4.11 -2.12 -12.51
C ARG A 136 -5.01 -1.59 -11.40
N HIS A 137 -4.77 -2.03 -10.16
CA HIS A 137 -5.54 -1.63 -9.00
C HIS A 137 -4.60 -1.36 -7.82
N VAL A 138 -4.46 -0.10 -7.46
CA VAL A 138 -3.85 0.30 -6.19
C VAL A 138 -4.99 0.48 -5.18
N ARG A 139 -5.05 -0.39 -4.17
CA ARG A 139 -6.01 -0.28 -3.09
C ARG A 139 -5.29 0.02 -1.80
N HIS A 140 -5.64 1.15 -1.20
CA HIS A 140 -5.24 1.47 0.16
C HIS A 140 -6.09 0.60 1.10
N ILE A 141 -5.53 -0.51 1.56
CA ILE A 141 -6.16 -1.30 2.61
C ILE A 141 -5.80 -0.59 3.91
N CYS A 142 -6.79 0.06 4.45
CA CYS A 142 -6.81 1.04 5.49
C CYS A 142 -5.77 0.87 6.60
N SER A 143 -5.05 1.95 6.90
CA SER A 143 -4.37 2.12 8.17
C SER A 143 -5.42 2.20 9.28
N LEU A 144 -5.45 1.24 10.18
CA LEU A 144 -6.14 1.38 11.47
C LEU A 144 -5.38 2.42 12.28
N HIS A 145 -5.80 3.68 12.16
CA HIS A 145 -5.31 4.73 13.01
C HIS A 145 -5.94 4.53 14.40
N ARG A 146 -5.17 3.96 15.31
CA ARG A 146 -5.50 4.01 16.73
C ARG A 146 -5.19 5.42 17.20
N SER A 147 -6.21 6.29 17.27
CA SER A 147 -6.12 7.53 18.03
C SER A 147 -5.93 7.17 19.51
N GLY A 148 -4.67 7.13 19.94
CA GLY A 148 -4.34 7.03 21.35
C GLY A 148 -4.73 8.33 22.02
N HIS A 149 -5.83 8.34 22.75
CA HIS A 149 -6.05 9.36 23.78
C HIS A 149 -5.01 9.11 24.87
N HIS A 150 -4.05 10.01 24.98
CA HIS A 150 -3.31 10.17 26.20
C HIS A 150 -4.18 11.05 27.13
N SER A 151 -4.66 10.43 28.20
CA SER A 151 -5.12 11.12 29.41
C SER A 151 -3.90 11.51 30.23
#